data_09c2b73eea3c4c59ad1286909edbfe24
#
_entry.id   09c2b73eea3c4c59ad1286909edbfe24
#
_cell.length_a   1.000
_cell.length_b   1.000
_cell.length_c   1.000
_cell.angle_alpha   90.00
_cell.angle_beta   90.00
_cell.angle_gamma   90.00
#
_symmetry.space_group_name_H-M   'P 1'
#
loop_
_entity.id
_entity.type
_entity.pdbx_description
1 polymer ?
#
loop_
_entity_poly.entity_id
_entity_poly.type
_entity_poly.pdbx_seq_one_letter_code
_entity_poly.pdbx_strand_id
1 'polypeptide(L)'
;PKKEEKKVAPTPVVPTTSYTHYVNPLMCTDSTFELSNGNTYPAIAVPWGMHFWTPQTGKMGDGWAYQYHAQKIRGFKQTHQPSPWINDYGTFALMPLVGNLKIKEDERASWFSHKTETAQPHYYKVYLADYDTTVEITPTNRAAQFRFTFPETDKAYLLLDAFFKGSKVQVLPQERKIIGYARNNSGGVPENFHNYFVITFDKDFESVQTWGNGYKLSNKPESEGEHTGAVIGFRTKKGEQITAKVASSFISPAQALLNLQTELSNDTFEQTQQKAFALWEAELGKIQVEDENIDHLRTFYSCLYRTLLFPRTFYEYDKAGEIVHYSPYNGKIEKGYMFTDNGFWDTFRSVFPLFNLLYPEMNQQMMKGLVNAYKESGWLPEWASPGHRDCMIGSNSASIIADAYLKGNIEAADAEILLEAMLKNATQNEGRPVKSVGREGVDYYNSLGYVPYDVKINENVARTLEYAYADYCIARMAEKMGKAEIAKQYYEQSKRYKNVFDPETKWMRGKNKDGKFQSPFNPLKWGDAFTEGN
;
A
#
# COMPACT_ATOMS: atom_id res chain seq x y z
N PRO A 1 -45.01 37.69 23.40
CA PRO A 1 -43.98 37.18 22.49
C PRO A 1 -42.76 36.78 23.32
N LYS A 2 -42.56 35.45 23.43
CA LYS A 2 -41.35 34.91 24.09
C LYS A 2 -40.18 35.08 23.08
N LYS A 3 -39.13 35.75 23.52
CA LYS A 3 -37.85 35.79 22.79
C LYS A 3 -37.26 34.38 22.80
N GLU A 4 -37.04 33.80 21.61
CA GLU A 4 -36.22 32.61 21.45
C GLU A 4 -34.76 33.00 21.73
N GLU A 5 -34.18 32.42 22.76
CA GLU A 5 -32.73 32.46 22.97
C GLU A 5 -32.03 31.62 21.90
N LYS A 6 -31.24 32.29 21.03
CA LYS A 6 -30.35 31.63 20.13
C LYS A 6 -29.32 30.81 20.93
N LYS A 7 -29.41 29.49 20.87
CA LYS A 7 -28.34 28.60 21.35
C LYS A 7 -27.07 28.96 20.59
N VAL A 8 -26.11 29.55 21.29
CA VAL A 8 -24.74 29.72 20.79
C VAL A 8 -24.14 28.33 20.66
N ALA A 9 -23.67 27.99 19.46
CA ALA A 9 -22.96 26.74 19.27
C ALA A 9 -21.71 26.75 20.18
N PRO A 10 -21.37 25.63 20.82
CA PRO A 10 -20.18 25.56 21.66
C PRO A 10 -18.92 25.88 20.81
N THR A 11 -18.08 26.74 21.35
CA THR A 11 -16.76 27.04 20.76
C THR A 11 -15.98 25.73 20.66
N PRO A 12 -15.36 25.39 19.50
CA PRO A 12 -14.57 24.19 19.38
C PRO A 12 -13.46 24.21 20.44
N VAL A 13 -13.44 23.23 21.32
CA VAL A 13 -12.30 23.01 22.23
C VAL A 13 -11.15 22.51 21.37
N VAL A 14 -10.12 23.33 21.20
CA VAL A 14 -8.87 22.91 20.53
C VAL A 14 -8.22 21.86 21.45
N PRO A 15 -8.00 20.64 21.01
CA PRO A 15 -7.34 19.62 21.81
C PRO A 15 -5.96 20.11 22.26
N THR A 16 -5.65 19.98 23.54
CA THR A 16 -4.32 20.31 24.08
C THR A 16 -3.24 19.30 23.66
N THR A 17 -3.66 18.17 23.08
CA THR A 17 -2.79 17.07 22.63
C THR A 17 -2.97 16.86 21.13
N SER A 18 -1.86 16.68 20.39
CA SER A 18 -1.90 16.41 18.95
C SER A 18 -2.49 15.02 18.65
N TYR A 19 -3.20 14.88 17.53
CA TYR A 19 -3.82 13.61 17.12
C TYR A 19 -2.79 12.52 16.85
N THR A 20 -1.64 12.87 16.28
CA THR A 20 -0.52 11.93 16.06
C THR A 20 0.03 11.34 17.35
N HIS A 21 -0.15 12.01 18.51
CA HIS A 21 0.23 11.48 19.80
C HIS A 21 -0.53 10.20 20.17
N TYR A 22 -1.78 10.08 19.72
CA TYR A 22 -2.60 8.89 19.95
C TYR A 22 -2.27 7.73 19.00
N VAL A 23 -1.63 8.00 17.85
CA VAL A 23 -1.33 6.96 16.89
C VAL A 23 -0.18 6.08 17.35
N ASN A 24 -0.42 4.77 17.40
CA ASN A 24 0.61 3.77 17.64
C ASN A 24 0.86 2.92 16.37
N PRO A 25 1.89 3.25 15.56
CA PRO A 25 2.22 2.46 14.37
C PRO A 25 2.67 1.02 14.67
N LEU A 26 3.03 0.70 15.92
CA LEU A 26 3.41 -0.65 16.35
C LEU A 26 2.20 -1.54 16.67
N MET A 27 1.00 -0.97 16.75
CA MET A 27 -0.22 -1.75 16.97
C MET A 27 -0.41 -2.80 15.87
N CYS A 28 -0.73 -4.04 16.24
CA CYS A 28 -0.92 -5.18 15.34
C CYS A 28 0.34 -5.63 14.58
N THR A 29 1.54 -5.35 15.10
CA THR A 29 2.81 -5.80 14.51
C THR A 29 3.40 -7.06 15.17
N ASP A 30 2.76 -7.59 16.21
CA ASP A 30 3.14 -8.84 16.86
C ASP A 30 2.37 -10.01 16.24
N SER A 31 2.75 -10.39 15.02
CA SER A 31 2.06 -11.35 14.20
C SER A 31 3.03 -12.36 13.60
N THR A 32 2.53 -13.57 13.36
CA THR A 32 3.26 -14.65 12.68
C THR A 32 2.39 -15.24 11.58
N PHE A 33 2.97 -16.12 10.75
CA PHE A 33 2.20 -16.89 9.77
C PHE A 33 1.10 -17.74 10.41
N GLU A 34 1.36 -18.26 11.60
CA GLU A 34 0.42 -19.14 12.33
C GLU A 34 -0.66 -18.35 13.08
N LEU A 35 -0.28 -17.15 13.58
CA LEU A 35 -1.16 -16.27 14.36
C LEU A 35 -1.24 -14.91 13.68
N SER A 36 -2.15 -14.80 12.75
CA SER A 36 -2.36 -13.64 11.91
C SER A 36 -3.13 -12.54 12.66
N ASN A 37 -2.45 -11.81 13.54
CA ASN A 37 -3.02 -10.77 14.38
C ASN A 37 -2.75 -9.36 13.83
N GLY A 38 -3.51 -8.94 12.80
CA GLY A 38 -3.40 -7.62 12.19
C GLY A 38 -2.41 -7.52 11.04
N ASN A 39 -1.29 -8.27 11.04
CA ASN A 39 -0.34 -8.37 9.93
C ASN A 39 0.18 -7.01 9.41
N THR A 40 0.51 -6.11 10.32
CA THR A 40 0.95 -4.75 9.99
C THR A 40 2.44 -4.56 10.27
N TYR A 41 2.98 -3.46 9.80
CA TYR A 41 4.30 -2.95 10.15
C TYR A 41 4.20 -1.45 10.50
N PRO A 42 5.18 -0.87 11.21
CA PRO A 42 5.20 0.56 11.47
C PRO A 42 5.50 1.29 10.16
N ALA A 43 4.46 1.81 9.49
CA ALA A 43 4.61 2.57 8.26
C ALA A 43 4.96 4.02 8.58
N ILE A 44 6.20 4.39 8.30
CA ILE A 44 6.66 5.77 8.35
C ILE A 44 6.37 6.36 6.97
N ALA A 45 5.35 7.20 6.89
CA ALA A 45 4.78 7.67 5.63
C ALA A 45 4.01 8.98 5.83
N VAL A 46 3.62 9.63 4.74
CA VAL A 46 2.54 10.62 4.73
C VAL A 46 1.22 9.94 4.32
N PRO A 47 0.05 10.54 4.55
CA PRO A 47 -1.23 9.97 4.10
C PRO A 47 -1.19 9.65 2.59
N TRP A 48 -1.59 8.43 2.24
CA TRP A 48 -1.57 7.89 0.86
C TRP A 48 -0.23 8.04 0.12
N GLY A 49 0.88 8.11 0.84
CA GLY A 49 2.22 8.30 0.28
C GLY A 49 2.58 7.22 -0.75
N MET A 50 3.41 7.59 -1.73
CA MET A 50 3.88 6.66 -2.76
C MET A 50 4.87 5.65 -2.20
N HIS A 51 5.75 6.06 -1.29
CA HIS A 51 6.74 5.21 -0.65
C HIS A 51 6.61 5.26 0.86
N PHE A 52 6.60 4.08 1.49
CA PHE A 52 6.65 3.96 2.95
C PHE A 52 8.02 3.46 3.38
N TRP A 53 8.37 3.75 4.62
CA TRP A 53 9.58 3.25 5.25
C TRP A 53 9.22 2.45 6.49
N THR A 54 10.00 1.41 6.76
CA THR A 54 9.83 0.58 7.96
C THR A 54 11.17 0.01 8.41
N PRO A 55 11.42 -0.13 9.72
CA PRO A 55 12.50 -1.00 10.18
C PRO A 55 12.24 -2.43 9.71
N GLN A 56 13.29 -3.13 9.33
CA GLN A 56 13.22 -4.50 8.82
C GLN A 56 13.75 -5.46 9.88
N THR A 57 12.90 -6.33 10.42
CA THR A 57 13.29 -7.42 11.32
C THR A 57 13.30 -8.78 10.62
N GLY A 58 12.41 -9.00 9.64
CA GLY A 58 12.40 -10.17 8.74
C GLY A 58 13.42 -10.05 7.61
N LYS A 59 13.66 -11.14 6.89
CA LYS A 59 14.48 -11.14 5.67
C LYS A 59 13.70 -10.63 4.48
N MET A 60 14.42 -10.27 3.42
CA MET A 60 13.79 -9.99 2.14
C MET A 60 13.01 -11.22 1.66
N GLY A 61 11.74 -10.99 1.28
CA GLY A 61 10.82 -12.06 0.87
C GLY A 61 9.96 -12.63 1.98
N ASP A 62 10.30 -12.39 3.25
CA ASP A 62 9.38 -12.68 4.36
C ASP A 62 8.16 -11.77 4.25
N GLY A 63 6.97 -12.31 4.38
CA GLY A 63 5.74 -11.53 4.36
C GLY A 63 5.64 -10.51 5.50
N TRP A 64 6.37 -10.72 6.58
CA TRP A 64 6.40 -9.85 7.76
C TRP A 64 7.67 -9.02 7.78
N ALA A 65 7.61 -7.80 7.26
CA ALA A 65 8.75 -6.88 7.23
C ALA A 65 9.23 -6.50 8.64
N TYR A 66 8.29 -6.36 9.58
CA TYR A 66 8.56 -6.06 10.99
C TYR A 66 7.69 -6.93 11.90
N GLN A 67 8.29 -7.45 12.96
CA GLN A 67 7.61 -8.20 14.02
C GLN A 67 8.03 -7.63 15.38
N TYR A 68 7.05 -7.28 16.22
CA TYR A 68 7.28 -6.62 17.50
C TYR A 68 8.17 -7.44 18.46
N HIS A 69 8.01 -8.76 18.51
CA HIS A 69 8.82 -9.63 19.36
C HIS A 69 10.25 -9.84 18.86
N ALA A 70 10.59 -9.37 17.66
CA ALA A 70 11.95 -9.48 17.14
C ALA A 70 12.91 -8.55 17.91
N GLN A 71 14.15 -9.00 18.09
CA GLN A 71 15.15 -8.29 18.89
C GLN A 71 16.25 -7.66 18.05
N LYS A 72 16.24 -7.86 16.72
CA LYS A 72 17.26 -7.33 15.81
C LYS A 72 16.65 -6.67 14.59
N ILE A 73 17.21 -5.53 14.22
CA ILE A 73 16.91 -4.82 12.96
C ILE A 73 18.02 -5.13 11.96
N ARG A 74 17.63 -5.45 10.71
CA ARG A 74 18.52 -5.82 9.59
C ARG A 74 18.75 -4.68 8.60
N GLY A 75 17.89 -3.65 8.66
CA GLY A 75 17.90 -2.49 7.79
C GLY A 75 16.65 -1.64 7.96
N PHE A 76 16.63 -0.55 7.22
CA PHE A 76 15.48 0.35 7.10
C PHE A 76 15.05 0.33 5.65
N LYS A 77 13.91 -0.29 5.41
CA LYS A 77 13.43 -0.70 4.10
C LYS A 77 12.43 0.29 3.53
N GLN A 78 12.59 0.68 2.27
CA GLN A 78 11.48 1.22 1.51
C GLN A 78 10.51 0.08 1.19
N THR A 79 9.24 0.24 1.49
CA THR A 79 8.24 -0.81 1.32
C THR A 79 6.98 -0.31 0.62
N HIS A 80 6.41 -1.19 -0.19
CA HIS A 80 5.14 -1.01 -0.89
C HIS A 80 4.15 -2.12 -0.54
N GLN A 81 4.46 -2.91 0.48
CA GLN A 81 3.67 -4.08 0.86
C GLN A 81 2.30 -3.67 1.43
N PRO A 82 1.18 -4.07 0.82
CA PRO A 82 -0.16 -3.85 1.37
C PRO A 82 -0.55 -4.94 2.36
N SER A 83 -0.01 -6.15 2.20
CA SER A 83 -0.31 -7.33 2.99
C SER A 83 0.84 -8.34 2.93
N PRO A 84 1.12 -9.12 4.01
CA PRO A 84 2.11 -10.19 3.97
C PRO A 84 1.87 -11.21 2.84
N TRP A 85 0.61 -11.50 2.52
CA TRP A 85 0.20 -12.46 1.51
C TRP A 85 0.45 -11.99 0.07
N ILE A 86 0.41 -10.68 -0.17
CA ILE A 86 0.71 -10.07 -1.47
C ILE A 86 2.21 -9.82 -1.63
N ASN A 87 2.92 -9.64 -0.50
CA ASN A 87 4.34 -9.32 -0.46
C ASN A 87 4.67 -7.94 -1.06
N ASP A 88 5.92 -7.68 -1.40
CA ASP A 88 6.48 -6.36 -1.68
C ASP A 88 7.01 -6.25 -3.11
N TYR A 89 7.32 -5.03 -3.55
CA TYR A 89 7.91 -4.75 -4.85
C TYR A 89 8.77 -3.48 -4.83
N GLY A 90 9.80 -3.42 -5.69
CA GLY A 90 10.68 -2.26 -5.87
C GLY A 90 11.39 -1.81 -4.60
N THR A 91 11.67 -2.73 -3.69
CA THR A 91 12.18 -2.43 -2.35
C THR A 91 13.71 -2.45 -2.31
N PHE A 92 14.28 -1.60 -1.45
CA PHE A 92 15.67 -1.56 -1.07
C PHE A 92 15.80 -1.11 0.39
N ALA A 93 16.96 -1.32 1.00
CA ALA A 93 17.16 -0.99 2.41
C ALA A 93 18.51 -0.27 2.65
N LEU A 94 18.51 0.60 3.66
CA LEU A 94 19.72 1.23 4.21
C LEU A 94 20.03 0.64 5.58
N MET A 95 21.32 0.45 5.89
CA MET A 95 21.77 -0.02 7.20
C MET A 95 23.09 0.63 7.58
N PRO A 96 23.16 1.38 8.69
CA PRO A 96 24.43 1.87 9.22
C PRO A 96 25.20 0.74 9.90
N LEU A 97 26.50 0.72 9.71
CA LEU A 97 27.42 -0.27 10.30
C LEU A 97 28.63 0.45 10.90
N VAL A 98 29.23 -0.16 11.93
CA VAL A 98 30.49 0.30 12.53
C VAL A 98 31.43 -0.89 12.72
N GLY A 99 32.70 -0.71 12.40
CA GLY A 99 33.74 -1.72 12.57
C GLY A 99 33.89 -2.66 11.39
N ASN A 100 33.67 -3.96 11.57
CA ASN A 100 33.81 -4.95 10.50
C ASN A 100 32.58 -4.95 9.58
N LEU A 101 32.84 -4.94 8.27
CA LEU A 101 31.77 -4.99 7.28
C LEU A 101 31.05 -6.34 7.31
N LYS A 102 29.73 -6.28 7.45
CA LYS A 102 28.79 -7.40 7.42
C LYS A 102 27.70 -7.08 6.39
N ILE A 103 27.69 -7.80 5.28
CA ILE A 103 26.80 -7.47 4.16
C ILE A 103 25.49 -8.25 4.24
N LYS A 104 25.57 -9.54 4.60
CA LYS A 104 24.39 -10.40 4.63
C LYS A 104 23.40 -9.96 5.72
N GLU A 105 22.12 -10.09 5.45
CA GLU A 105 21.05 -9.62 6.32
C GLU A 105 21.14 -10.18 7.76
N ASP A 106 21.49 -11.46 7.92
CA ASP A 106 21.64 -12.08 9.25
C ASP A 106 22.89 -11.57 10.00
N GLU A 107 23.99 -11.35 9.27
CA GLU A 107 25.27 -10.94 9.85
C GLU A 107 25.26 -9.46 10.25
N ARG A 108 24.58 -8.59 9.48
CA ARG A 108 24.48 -7.15 9.75
C ARG A 108 23.41 -6.77 10.77
N ALA A 109 22.54 -7.70 11.14
CA ALA A 109 21.44 -7.44 12.06
C ALA A 109 21.93 -6.99 13.43
N SER A 110 21.42 -5.86 13.92
CA SER A 110 21.79 -5.26 15.21
C SER A 110 20.67 -5.41 16.24
N TRP A 111 21.06 -5.68 17.48
CA TRP A 111 20.16 -5.61 18.63
C TRP A 111 19.58 -4.22 18.80
N PHE A 112 18.33 -4.14 19.17
CA PHE A 112 17.63 -2.92 19.56
C PHE A 112 16.69 -3.17 20.74
N SER A 113 16.14 -2.11 21.29
CA SER A 113 15.15 -2.17 22.36
C SER A 113 14.01 -1.22 22.10
N HIS A 114 12.78 -1.67 22.32
CA HIS A 114 11.58 -0.81 22.27
C HIS A 114 11.64 0.38 23.26
N LYS A 115 12.49 0.30 24.31
CA LYS A 115 12.73 1.44 25.21
C LYS A 115 13.44 2.61 24.52
N THR A 116 14.14 2.34 23.43
CA THR A 116 14.86 3.34 22.63
C THR A 116 14.26 3.50 21.23
N GLU A 117 13.13 2.87 20.98
CA GLU A 117 12.37 2.96 19.74
C GLU A 117 11.26 4.00 19.88
N THR A 118 11.17 4.89 18.92
CA THR A 118 10.04 5.81 18.75
C THR A 118 9.44 5.58 17.39
N ALA A 119 8.17 5.22 17.33
CA ALA A 119 7.43 5.04 16.09
C ALA A 119 6.21 5.97 16.07
N GLN A 120 6.21 6.91 15.14
CA GLN A 120 5.10 7.82 14.84
C GLN A 120 4.84 7.80 13.34
N PRO A 121 3.67 8.18 12.85
CA PRO A 121 3.39 8.18 11.41
C PRO A 121 4.42 8.95 10.57
N HIS A 122 4.87 10.09 11.08
CA HIS A 122 5.75 11.05 10.42
C HIS A 122 7.23 10.94 10.84
N TYR A 123 7.54 10.05 11.81
CA TYR A 123 8.89 9.99 12.41
C TYR A 123 9.19 8.61 13.02
N TYR A 124 10.38 8.14 12.76
CA TYR A 124 10.90 6.93 13.41
C TYR A 124 12.30 7.20 13.97
N LYS A 125 12.60 6.60 15.13
CA LYS A 125 13.91 6.64 15.76
C LYS A 125 14.20 5.35 16.47
N VAL A 126 15.43 4.83 16.36
CA VAL A 126 15.90 3.67 17.11
C VAL A 126 17.41 3.71 17.31
N TYR A 127 17.87 3.16 18.44
CA TYR A 127 19.28 2.93 18.71
C TYR A 127 19.67 1.48 18.38
N LEU A 128 20.73 1.32 17.60
CA LEU A 128 21.32 0.05 17.19
C LEU A 128 22.52 -0.29 18.06
N ALA A 129 22.36 -1.24 18.97
CA ALA A 129 23.33 -1.51 20.02
C ALA A 129 24.67 -2.09 19.52
N ASP A 130 24.65 -2.92 18.46
CA ASP A 130 25.89 -3.50 17.93
C ASP A 130 26.78 -2.48 17.21
N TYR A 131 26.22 -1.33 16.83
CA TYR A 131 26.91 -0.28 16.05
C TYR A 131 26.99 1.05 16.78
N ASP A 132 26.51 1.13 18.03
CA ASP A 132 26.43 2.40 18.78
C ASP A 132 25.91 3.57 17.91
N THR A 133 24.88 3.29 17.13
CA THR A 133 24.37 4.23 16.12
C THR A 133 22.88 4.47 16.31
N THR A 134 22.46 5.73 16.30
CA THR A 134 21.03 6.08 16.26
C THR A 134 20.61 6.35 14.83
N VAL A 135 19.44 5.82 14.43
CA VAL A 135 18.82 6.05 13.13
C VAL A 135 17.51 6.79 13.32
N GLU A 136 17.32 7.85 12.55
CA GLU A 136 16.07 8.62 12.50
C GLU A 136 15.59 8.71 11.05
N ILE A 137 14.27 8.66 10.84
CA ILE A 137 13.63 8.70 9.52
C ILE A 137 12.43 9.63 9.56
N THR A 138 12.29 10.48 8.54
CA THR A 138 11.09 11.29 8.31
C THR A 138 10.71 11.25 6.83
N PRO A 139 9.42 10.99 6.48
CA PRO A 139 8.98 10.77 5.12
C PRO A 139 8.44 12.03 4.45
N THR A 140 8.41 11.99 3.12
CA THR A 140 7.51 12.78 2.26
C THR A 140 6.68 11.81 1.41
N ASN A 141 6.02 12.29 0.36
CA ASN A 141 5.23 11.41 -0.54
C ASN A 141 6.12 10.44 -1.32
N ARG A 142 7.19 10.96 -1.97
CA ARG A 142 8.09 10.22 -2.87
C ARG A 142 9.53 10.16 -2.38
N ALA A 143 9.80 10.73 -1.19
CA ALA A 143 11.13 10.80 -0.64
C ALA A 143 11.13 10.61 0.89
N ALA A 144 12.33 10.61 1.48
CA ALA A 144 12.54 10.61 2.92
C ALA A 144 13.90 11.21 3.28
N GLN A 145 14.02 11.73 4.49
CA GLN A 145 15.31 12.03 5.09
C GLN A 145 15.65 11.02 6.16
N PHE A 146 16.90 10.57 6.13
CA PHE A 146 17.53 9.77 7.17
C PHE A 146 18.57 10.61 7.89
N ARG A 147 18.70 10.39 9.19
CA ARG A 147 19.79 10.93 9.99
C ARG A 147 20.41 9.80 10.79
N PHE A 148 21.71 9.60 10.62
CA PHE A 148 22.50 8.60 11.32
C PHE A 148 23.44 9.30 12.28
N THR A 149 23.33 9.02 13.59
CA THR A 149 24.23 9.54 14.61
C THR A 149 25.23 8.46 14.97
N PHE A 150 26.52 8.66 14.62
CA PHE A 150 27.60 7.69 14.79
C PHE A 150 28.44 7.95 16.02
N PRO A 151 29.12 6.91 16.55
CA PRO A 151 30.22 7.08 17.49
C PRO A 151 31.45 7.67 16.80
N GLU A 152 32.51 7.94 17.60
CA GLU A 152 33.82 8.27 17.04
C GLU A 152 34.48 7.01 16.46
N THR A 153 34.73 7.01 15.16
CA THR A 153 35.35 5.89 14.47
C THR A 153 35.86 6.26 13.07
N ASP A 154 36.89 5.58 12.61
CA ASP A 154 37.36 5.60 11.22
C ASP A 154 36.68 4.53 10.34
N LYS A 155 35.75 3.75 10.92
CA LYS A 155 35.03 2.63 10.29
C LYS A 155 33.53 2.74 10.45
N ALA A 156 32.99 3.92 10.16
CA ALA A 156 31.55 4.11 10.00
C ALA A 156 31.17 3.84 8.54
N TYR A 157 30.09 3.10 8.32
CA TYR A 157 29.63 2.76 6.99
C TYR A 157 28.12 2.92 6.87
N LEU A 158 27.66 3.24 5.67
CA LEU A 158 26.28 3.04 5.28
C LEU A 158 26.19 2.02 4.15
N LEU A 159 25.44 0.97 4.39
CA LEU A 159 25.16 -0.09 3.45
C LEU A 159 23.82 0.18 2.77
N LEU A 160 23.79 0.10 1.44
CA LEU A 160 22.60 0.05 0.61
C LEU A 160 22.47 -1.37 0.06
N ASP A 161 21.35 -2.02 0.30
CA ASP A 161 20.98 -3.33 -0.26
C ASP A 161 19.78 -3.16 -1.21
N ALA A 162 19.99 -3.41 -2.49
CA ALA A 162 18.97 -3.30 -3.51
C ALA A 162 18.27 -4.65 -3.81
N PHE A 163 18.57 -5.67 -3.01
CA PHE A 163 17.94 -7.00 -2.97
C PHE A 163 17.96 -7.80 -4.27
N PHE A 164 17.34 -8.98 -4.21
CA PHE A 164 17.26 -9.97 -5.30
C PHE A 164 16.30 -9.56 -6.42
N LYS A 165 16.26 -10.35 -7.49
CA LYS A 165 15.41 -10.24 -8.69
C LYS A 165 15.76 -9.06 -9.61
N GLY A 166 17.03 -8.69 -9.62
CA GLY A 166 17.57 -7.68 -10.51
C GLY A 166 17.66 -6.30 -9.87
N SER A 167 18.88 -5.80 -9.80
CA SER A 167 19.17 -4.47 -9.25
C SER A 167 20.45 -3.89 -9.84
N LYS A 168 20.57 -2.57 -9.73
CA LYS A 168 21.76 -1.81 -10.08
C LYS A 168 22.05 -0.76 -9.02
N VAL A 169 23.31 -0.58 -8.70
CA VAL A 169 23.80 0.51 -7.88
C VAL A 169 24.99 1.18 -8.54
N GLN A 170 25.03 2.51 -8.49
CA GLN A 170 26.16 3.31 -8.95
C GLN A 170 26.43 4.41 -7.93
N VAL A 171 27.64 4.44 -7.41
CA VAL A 171 28.11 5.47 -6.48
C VAL A 171 28.86 6.55 -7.25
N LEU A 172 28.51 7.81 -7.02
CA LEU A 172 29.11 9.00 -7.59
C LEU A 172 29.78 9.80 -6.47
N PRO A 173 31.04 9.48 -6.09
CA PRO A 173 31.64 10.01 -4.86
C PRO A 173 31.78 11.53 -4.88
N GLN A 174 32.16 12.11 -6.03
CA GLN A 174 32.32 13.56 -6.20
C GLN A 174 31.01 14.35 -6.02
N GLU A 175 29.88 13.68 -6.23
CA GLU A 175 28.54 14.24 -6.05
C GLU A 175 27.91 13.85 -4.70
N ARG A 176 28.61 13.05 -3.88
CA ARG A 176 28.08 12.48 -2.64
C ARG A 176 26.73 11.80 -2.87
N LYS A 177 26.66 10.97 -3.92
CA LYS A 177 25.39 10.46 -4.44
C LYS A 177 25.49 8.97 -4.75
N ILE A 178 24.38 8.26 -4.53
CA ILE A 178 24.14 6.91 -5.05
C ILE A 178 22.90 6.99 -5.94
N ILE A 179 22.96 6.36 -7.10
CA ILE A 179 21.81 6.14 -7.98
C ILE A 179 21.68 4.65 -8.28
N GLY A 180 20.48 4.22 -8.62
CA GLY A 180 20.27 2.83 -8.98
C GLY A 180 18.81 2.49 -9.20
N TYR A 181 18.54 1.19 -9.24
CA TYR A 181 17.17 0.67 -9.29
C TYR A 181 17.06 -0.70 -8.61
N ALA A 182 15.84 -1.03 -8.21
CA ALA A 182 15.43 -2.35 -7.77
C ALA A 182 14.25 -2.84 -8.64
N ARG A 183 14.27 -4.11 -9.08
CA ARG A 183 13.23 -4.73 -9.90
C ARG A 183 12.46 -5.82 -9.16
N ASN A 184 12.82 -6.08 -7.91
CA ASN A 184 12.14 -7.12 -7.12
C ASN A 184 10.63 -6.88 -7.09
N ASN A 185 9.87 -7.95 -7.22
CA ASN A 185 8.42 -7.94 -7.20
C ASN A 185 7.88 -9.33 -6.92
N SER A 186 6.60 -9.41 -6.63
CA SER A 186 5.86 -10.66 -6.41
C SER A 186 4.74 -10.85 -7.45
N GLY A 187 4.86 -10.21 -8.62
CA GLY A 187 3.89 -10.20 -9.70
C GLY A 187 3.15 -8.86 -9.82
N GLY A 188 2.20 -8.80 -10.75
CA GLY A 188 1.42 -7.59 -11.02
C GLY A 188 2.23 -6.46 -11.65
N VAL A 189 3.30 -6.76 -12.40
CA VAL A 189 4.13 -5.78 -13.10
C VAL A 189 4.54 -6.27 -14.49
N PRO A 190 4.66 -5.36 -15.48
CA PRO A 190 5.32 -5.64 -16.76
C PRO A 190 6.82 -5.91 -16.58
N GLU A 191 7.44 -6.53 -17.61
CA GLU A 191 8.87 -6.91 -17.59
C GLU A 191 9.83 -5.73 -17.43
N ASN A 192 9.44 -4.54 -17.87
CA ASN A 192 10.24 -3.32 -17.77
C ASN A 192 10.08 -2.57 -16.45
N PHE A 193 9.49 -3.19 -15.43
CA PHE A 193 9.30 -2.59 -14.13
C PHE A 193 10.63 -2.28 -13.44
N HIS A 194 10.76 -1.05 -12.94
CA HIS A 194 11.86 -0.59 -12.10
C HIS A 194 11.33 0.38 -11.03
N ASN A 195 11.90 0.31 -9.84
CA ASN A 195 11.88 1.39 -8.87
C ASN A 195 13.28 2.03 -8.87
N TYR A 196 13.40 3.18 -9.53
CA TYR A 196 14.63 3.97 -9.57
C TYR A 196 14.79 4.76 -8.28
N PHE A 197 16.00 4.84 -7.74
CA PHE A 197 16.27 5.62 -6.56
C PHE A 197 17.49 6.53 -6.73
N VAL A 198 17.47 7.64 -5.99
CA VAL A 198 18.58 8.57 -5.81
C VAL A 198 18.75 8.83 -4.32
N ILE A 199 19.99 8.77 -3.84
CA ILE A 199 20.37 9.05 -2.45
C ILE A 199 21.49 10.06 -2.45
N THR A 200 21.33 11.18 -1.75
CA THR A 200 22.35 12.21 -1.60
C THR A 200 22.76 12.36 -0.13
N PHE A 201 24.01 12.70 0.11
CA PHE A 201 24.59 12.80 1.44
C PHE A 201 25.17 14.18 1.69
N ASP A 202 25.19 14.59 2.96
CA ASP A 202 25.78 15.86 3.41
C ASP A 202 27.28 15.77 3.71
N LYS A 203 27.87 14.55 3.62
CA LYS A 203 29.26 14.27 3.94
C LYS A 203 29.98 13.55 2.80
N ASP A 204 31.28 13.87 2.60
CA ASP A 204 32.15 13.19 1.63
C ASP A 204 32.42 11.73 2.01
N PHE A 205 32.61 10.88 1.02
CA PHE A 205 32.90 9.47 1.20
C PHE A 205 34.40 9.22 1.35
N GLU A 206 34.80 8.54 2.42
CA GLU A 206 36.19 8.09 2.63
C GLU A 206 36.49 6.82 1.82
N SER A 207 35.50 5.96 1.60
CA SER A 207 35.63 4.75 0.82
C SER A 207 34.33 4.38 0.11
N VAL A 208 34.47 3.69 -1.02
CA VAL A 208 33.36 3.19 -1.82
C VAL A 208 33.63 1.76 -2.23
N GLN A 209 32.69 0.88 -1.94
CA GLN A 209 32.68 -0.50 -2.42
C GLN A 209 31.29 -0.87 -2.88
N THR A 210 31.20 -1.73 -3.89
CA THR A 210 29.93 -2.34 -4.32
C THR A 210 30.07 -3.85 -4.27
N TRP A 211 28.94 -4.55 -4.24
CA TRP A 211 28.91 -6.00 -4.46
C TRP A 211 27.87 -6.37 -5.50
N GLY A 212 28.13 -7.51 -6.15
CA GLY A 212 27.17 -8.20 -6.98
C GLY A 212 26.79 -9.55 -6.39
N ASN A 213 26.35 -10.46 -7.24
CA ASN A 213 25.94 -11.80 -6.86
C ASN A 213 26.99 -12.49 -5.96
N GLY A 214 26.53 -13.10 -4.85
CA GLY A 214 27.40 -13.81 -3.89
C GLY A 214 28.09 -12.91 -2.85
N TYR A 215 27.70 -11.66 -2.72
CA TYR A 215 28.18 -10.72 -1.68
C TYR A 215 29.70 -10.43 -1.74
N LYS A 216 30.33 -10.58 -2.86
CA LYS A 216 31.77 -10.27 -3.02
C LYS A 216 31.96 -8.78 -3.21
N LEU A 217 32.59 -8.13 -2.25
CA LEU A 217 32.98 -6.71 -2.33
C LEU A 217 34.00 -6.44 -3.44
N SER A 218 33.81 -5.32 -4.12
CA SER A 218 34.68 -4.78 -5.15
C SER A 218 34.83 -3.27 -4.97
N ASN A 219 36.01 -2.74 -5.23
CA ASN A 219 36.28 -1.30 -5.20
C ASN A 219 35.75 -0.56 -6.47
N LYS A 220 34.94 -1.23 -7.28
CA LYS A 220 34.24 -0.58 -8.40
C LYS A 220 33.10 0.29 -7.85
N PRO A 221 32.84 1.45 -8.47
CA PRO A 221 31.75 2.33 -8.04
C PRO A 221 30.37 1.87 -8.55
N GLU A 222 30.31 0.85 -9.39
CA GLU A 222 29.08 0.35 -10.00
C GLU A 222 28.98 -1.17 -9.93
N SER A 223 27.77 -1.68 -9.73
CA SER A 223 27.41 -3.10 -9.82
C SER A 223 25.99 -3.24 -10.35
N GLU A 224 25.79 -4.21 -11.24
CA GLU A 224 24.49 -4.58 -11.81
C GLU A 224 24.39 -6.11 -11.88
N GLY A 225 23.23 -6.67 -11.53
CA GLY A 225 23.04 -8.12 -11.53
C GLY A 225 21.77 -8.54 -10.79
N GLU A 226 21.70 -9.82 -10.44
CA GLU A 226 20.55 -10.40 -9.72
C GLU A 226 20.38 -9.82 -8.31
N HIS A 227 21.50 -9.53 -7.63
CA HIS A 227 21.51 -8.92 -6.31
C HIS A 227 22.71 -8.00 -6.17
N THR A 228 22.49 -6.71 -5.99
CA THR A 228 23.55 -5.73 -5.86
C THR A 228 23.37 -4.85 -4.64
N GLY A 229 24.44 -4.20 -4.25
CA GLY A 229 24.42 -3.18 -3.21
C GLY A 229 25.73 -2.38 -3.16
N ALA A 230 25.76 -1.41 -2.26
CA ALA A 230 26.89 -0.53 -2.05
C ALA A 230 27.20 -0.36 -0.57
N VAL A 231 28.47 -0.15 -0.25
CA VAL A 231 28.95 0.30 1.06
C VAL A 231 29.74 1.57 0.85
N ILE A 232 29.34 2.63 1.52
CA ILE A 232 30.09 3.88 1.59
C ILE A 232 30.63 4.07 3.00
N GLY A 233 31.91 4.43 3.10
CA GLY A 233 32.61 4.60 4.38
C GLY A 233 32.77 6.06 4.74
N PHE A 234 32.82 6.31 6.05
CA PHE A 234 33.01 7.62 6.64
C PHE A 234 33.98 7.54 7.81
N ARG A 235 34.59 8.65 8.12
CA ARG A 235 35.27 8.88 9.41
C ARG A 235 34.38 9.82 10.22
N THR A 236 34.05 9.45 11.45
CA THR A 236 33.12 10.20 12.30
C THR A 236 33.73 10.56 13.64
N LYS A 237 33.30 11.70 14.18
CA LYS A 237 33.49 12.11 15.56
C LYS A 237 32.35 11.57 16.43
N LYS A 238 32.52 11.58 17.75
CA LYS A 238 31.47 11.17 18.68
C LYS A 238 30.22 12.02 18.52
N GLY A 239 29.08 11.37 18.21
CA GLY A 239 27.79 12.03 18.04
C GLY A 239 27.63 12.77 16.71
N GLU A 240 28.55 12.55 15.76
CA GLU A 240 28.43 13.16 14.42
C GLU A 240 27.23 12.61 13.68
N GLN A 241 26.46 13.50 13.10
CA GLN A 241 25.28 13.19 12.33
C GLN A 241 25.60 13.24 10.84
N ILE A 242 25.17 12.20 10.11
CA ILE A 242 25.23 12.14 8.65
C ILE A 242 23.79 12.05 8.16
N THR A 243 23.40 12.96 7.26
CA THR A 243 22.07 13.00 6.68
C THR A 243 22.09 12.41 5.28
N ALA A 244 21.13 11.54 4.99
CA ALA A 244 20.85 11.04 3.65
C ALA A 244 19.44 11.47 3.22
N LYS A 245 19.34 12.08 2.03
CA LYS A 245 18.07 12.37 1.35
C LYS A 245 17.85 11.31 0.29
N VAL A 246 16.73 10.61 0.36
CA VAL A 246 16.39 9.47 -0.51
C VAL A 246 15.11 9.80 -1.27
N ALA A 247 15.08 9.60 -2.57
CA ALA A 247 13.85 9.67 -3.35
C ALA A 247 13.80 8.55 -4.38
N SER A 248 12.59 8.18 -4.78
CA SER A 248 12.36 7.12 -5.76
C SER A 248 11.35 7.53 -6.81
N SER A 249 11.34 6.77 -7.92
CA SER A 249 10.42 6.93 -9.05
C SER A 249 10.24 5.60 -9.76
N PHE A 250 9.02 5.31 -10.22
CA PHE A 250 8.78 4.19 -11.12
C PHE A 250 8.98 4.55 -12.60
N ILE A 251 9.27 5.83 -12.90
CA ILE A 251 9.38 6.37 -14.26
C ILE A 251 10.83 6.34 -14.77
N SER A 252 11.76 6.99 -14.04
CA SER A 252 13.15 7.10 -14.47
C SER A 252 14.09 7.62 -13.36
N PRO A 253 15.42 7.47 -13.51
CA PRO A 253 16.38 8.09 -12.59
C PRO A 253 16.27 9.62 -12.54
N ALA A 254 15.98 10.25 -13.68
CA ALA A 254 15.79 11.70 -13.76
C ALA A 254 14.54 12.16 -12.99
N GLN A 255 13.48 11.36 -13.03
CA GLN A 255 12.27 11.63 -12.28
C GLN A 255 12.51 11.43 -10.76
N ALA A 256 13.26 10.41 -10.34
CA ALA A 256 13.64 10.24 -8.94
C ALA A 256 14.43 11.45 -8.41
N LEU A 257 15.34 12.00 -9.21
CA LEU A 257 16.05 13.24 -8.86
C LEU A 257 15.11 14.44 -8.78
N LEU A 258 14.16 14.56 -9.71
CA LEU A 258 13.15 15.61 -9.68
C LEU A 258 12.28 15.53 -8.41
N ASN A 259 11.84 14.32 -8.04
CA ASN A 259 11.09 14.08 -6.81
C ASN A 259 11.89 14.52 -5.57
N LEU A 260 13.19 14.19 -5.51
CA LEU A 260 14.07 14.60 -4.43
C LEU A 260 14.18 16.12 -4.34
N GLN A 261 14.40 16.79 -5.47
CA GLN A 261 14.53 18.25 -5.54
C GLN A 261 13.23 18.97 -5.18
N THR A 262 12.09 18.43 -5.62
CA THR A 262 10.77 19.03 -5.39
C THR A 262 10.32 18.89 -3.93
N GLU A 263 10.50 17.69 -3.35
CA GLU A 263 9.91 17.36 -2.05
C GLU A 263 10.83 17.68 -0.87
N LEU A 264 12.16 17.57 -1.04
CA LEU A 264 13.12 17.80 0.03
C LEU A 264 13.90 19.12 -0.12
N SER A 265 14.10 19.58 -1.37
CA SER A 265 14.74 20.88 -1.65
C SER A 265 15.93 21.18 -0.70
N ASN A 266 15.86 22.32 0.01
CA ASN A 266 16.81 22.73 1.03
C ASN A 266 16.32 22.45 2.46
N ASP A 267 15.25 21.66 2.62
CA ASP A 267 14.69 21.36 3.93
C ASP A 267 15.71 20.66 4.84
N THR A 268 15.78 21.11 6.08
CA THR A 268 16.43 20.36 7.15
C THR A 268 15.59 19.13 7.53
N PHE A 269 16.19 18.24 8.28
CA PHE A 269 15.47 17.08 8.80
C PHE A 269 14.22 17.48 9.60
N GLU A 270 14.35 18.48 10.47
CA GLU A 270 13.27 19.01 11.32
C GLU A 270 12.16 19.65 10.51
N GLN A 271 12.50 20.38 9.44
CA GLN A 271 11.50 20.97 8.54
C GLN A 271 10.69 19.91 7.80
N THR A 272 11.33 18.84 7.32
CA THR A 272 10.64 17.72 6.70
C THR A 272 9.74 17.00 7.71
N GLN A 273 10.25 16.74 8.91
CA GLN A 273 9.49 16.13 9.99
C GLN A 273 8.24 16.96 10.35
N GLN A 274 8.38 18.27 10.46
CA GLN A 274 7.27 19.18 10.77
C GLN A 274 6.22 19.21 9.65
N LYS A 275 6.64 19.16 8.39
CA LYS A 275 5.71 19.07 7.24
C LYS A 275 4.92 17.78 7.27
N ALA A 276 5.57 16.65 7.49
CA ALA A 276 4.91 15.33 7.59
C ALA A 276 3.98 15.26 8.80
N PHE A 277 4.38 15.81 9.95
CA PHE A 277 3.53 15.97 11.13
C PHE A 277 2.26 16.77 10.81
N ALA A 278 2.40 17.93 10.18
CA ALA A 278 1.27 18.80 9.85
C ALA A 278 0.26 18.13 8.89
N LEU A 279 0.74 17.33 7.94
CA LEU A 279 -0.13 16.55 7.05
C LEU A 279 -0.98 15.55 7.85
N TRP A 280 -0.36 14.80 8.78
CA TRP A 280 -1.10 13.86 9.62
C TRP A 280 -2.09 14.55 10.56
N GLU A 281 -1.70 15.67 11.19
CA GLU A 281 -2.61 16.44 12.06
C GLU A 281 -3.84 16.92 11.28
N ALA A 282 -3.64 17.39 10.03
CA ALA A 282 -4.74 17.86 9.19
C ALA A 282 -5.72 16.71 8.83
N GLU A 283 -5.20 15.53 8.50
CA GLU A 283 -6.06 14.42 8.08
C GLU A 283 -6.73 13.72 9.28
N LEU A 284 -5.99 13.47 10.36
CA LEU A 284 -6.53 12.84 11.57
C LEU A 284 -7.53 13.75 12.29
N GLY A 285 -7.30 15.07 12.27
CA GLY A 285 -8.14 16.07 12.92
C GLY A 285 -9.49 16.31 12.25
N LYS A 286 -9.76 15.70 11.08
CA LYS A 286 -11.11 15.73 10.46
C LYS A 286 -12.17 15.03 11.31
N ILE A 287 -11.76 14.10 12.18
CA ILE A 287 -12.62 13.49 13.17
C ILE A 287 -12.05 13.79 14.55
N GLN A 288 -12.79 14.51 15.37
CA GLN A 288 -12.41 14.84 16.72
C GLN A 288 -13.20 13.95 17.69
N VAL A 289 -12.49 13.13 18.46
CA VAL A 289 -13.07 12.20 19.44
C VAL A 289 -12.62 12.63 20.84
N GLU A 290 -13.55 12.71 21.76
CA GLU A 290 -13.30 12.91 23.20
C GLU A 290 -13.67 11.64 23.96
N ASP A 291 -12.74 11.11 24.73
CA ASP A 291 -12.95 9.94 25.59
C ASP A 291 -12.02 10.05 26.82
N GLU A 292 -12.51 9.67 27.99
CA GLU A 292 -11.70 9.64 29.21
C GLU A 292 -10.68 8.48 29.20
N ASN A 293 -10.95 7.43 28.41
CA ASN A 293 -10.06 6.30 28.25
C ASN A 293 -9.08 6.54 27.09
N ILE A 294 -7.83 6.80 27.43
CA ILE A 294 -6.74 7.03 26.46
C ILE A 294 -6.56 5.88 25.46
N ASP A 295 -6.86 4.64 25.84
CA ASP A 295 -6.67 3.47 24.96
C ASP A 295 -7.77 3.40 23.89
N HIS A 296 -8.96 3.95 24.14
CA HIS A 296 -9.97 4.15 23.11
C HIS A 296 -9.49 5.17 22.07
N LEU A 297 -8.93 6.31 22.49
CA LEU A 297 -8.36 7.32 21.59
C LEU A 297 -7.19 6.75 20.77
N ARG A 298 -6.29 6.00 21.41
CA ARG A 298 -5.18 5.32 20.72
C ARG A 298 -5.68 4.32 19.68
N THR A 299 -6.66 3.52 20.03
CA THR A 299 -7.28 2.56 19.09
C THR A 299 -7.91 3.29 17.92
N PHE A 300 -8.75 4.30 18.20
CA PHE A 300 -9.44 5.07 17.16
C PHE A 300 -8.45 5.72 16.17
N TYR A 301 -7.50 6.52 16.67
CA TYR A 301 -6.56 7.24 15.80
C TYR A 301 -5.54 6.32 15.13
N SER A 302 -5.17 5.19 15.75
CA SER A 302 -4.33 4.19 15.09
C SER A 302 -5.05 3.48 13.96
N CYS A 303 -6.34 3.16 14.13
CA CYS A 303 -7.18 2.62 13.05
C CYS A 303 -7.39 3.64 11.94
N LEU A 304 -7.68 4.91 12.27
CA LEU A 304 -7.83 5.97 11.28
C LEU A 304 -6.53 6.16 10.48
N TYR A 305 -5.37 6.21 11.15
CA TYR A 305 -4.07 6.23 10.48
C TYR A 305 -3.92 5.08 9.48
N ARG A 306 -4.29 3.84 9.85
CA ARG A 306 -4.21 2.68 8.96
C ARG A 306 -5.09 2.83 7.71
N THR A 307 -6.29 3.40 7.85
CA THR A 307 -7.18 3.63 6.70
C THR A 307 -6.62 4.64 5.70
N LEU A 308 -5.77 5.56 6.15
CA LEU A 308 -5.17 6.61 5.32
C LEU A 308 -3.84 6.22 4.67
N LEU A 309 -3.39 4.98 4.85
CA LEU A 309 -2.18 4.46 4.19
C LEU A 309 -2.46 3.95 2.78
N PHE A 310 -3.63 3.36 2.54
CA PHE A 310 -3.99 2.69 1.29
C PHE A 310 -5.36 3.15 0.78
N PRO A 311 -5.62 3.16 -0.56
CA PRO A 311 -4.68 2.85 -1.64
C PRO A 311 -3.53 3.86 -1.70
N ARG A 312 -2.38 3.39 -2.16
CA ARG A 312 -1.17 4.20 -2.28
C ARG A 312 -1.19 5.02 -3.57
N THR A 313 -0.72 6.28 -3.51
CA THR A 313 -0.38 7.09 -4.69
C THR A 313 0.61 6.33 -5.57
N PHE A 314 0.34 6.28 -6.89
CA PHE A 314 1.22 5.66 -7.88
C PHE A 314 1.39 6.57 -9.10
N TYR A 315 1.43 7.87 -8.87
CA TYR A 315 1.65 8.90 -9.88
C TYR A 315 2.69 9.92 -9.40
N GLU A 316 3.27 10.61 -10.34
CA GLU A 316 4.34 11.58 -10.12
C GLU A 316 4.02 12.89 -10.86
N TYR A 317 4.81 13.93 -10.64
CA TYR A 317 4.71 15.19 -11.37
C TYR A 317 5.95 15.34 -12.25
N ASP A 318 5.75 15.56 -13.52
CA ASP A 318 6.85 15.83 -14.44
C ASP A 318 7.43 17.26 -14.26
N LYS A 319 8.42 17.62 -15.08
CA LYS A 319 9.04 18.95 -15.03
C LYS A 319 8.10 20.12 -15.32
N ALA A 320 7.00 19.86 -16.03
CA ALA A 320 5.96 20.84 -16.33
C ALA A 320 4.89 20.91 -15.22
N GLY A 321 4.96 20.03 -14.22
CA GLY A 321 3.95 19.88 -13.18
C GLY A 321 2.75 19.06 -13.61
N GLU A 322 2.82 18.37 -14.77
CA GLU A 322 1.77 17.47 -15.24
C GLU A 322 1.79 16.16 -14.47
N ILE A 323 0.60 15.62 -14.20
CA ILE A 323 0.44 14.33 -13.52
C ILE A 323 0.72 13.21 -14.52
N VAL A 324 1.72 12.39 -14.21
CA VAL A 324 2.15 11.24 -15.01
C VAL A 324 2.38 10.02 -14.13
N HIS A 325 2.32 8.83 -14.71
CA HIS A 325 2.64 7.61 -13.98
C HIS A 325 3.25 6.55 -14.90
N TYR A 326 4.04 5.66 -14.31
CA TYR A 326 4.35 4.38 -14.93
C TYR A 326 3.12 3.50 -14.83
N SER A 327 2.60 3.02 -15.95
CA SER A 327 1.47 2.12 -15.95
C SER A 327 1.87 0.72 -15.49
N PRO A 328 1.35 0.23 -14.34
CA PRO A 328 1.62 -1.14 -13.91
C PRO A 328 0.88 -2.18 -14.75
N TYR A 329 0.09 -1.75 -15.73
CA TYR A 329 -0.71 -2.61 -16.61
C TYR A 329 -0.08 -2.80 -17.99
N ASN A 330 0.44 -1.73 -18.62
CA ASN A 330 1.00 -1.79 -19.97
C ASN A 330 2.50 -1.43 -20.05
N GLY A 331 3.11 -0.99 -18.94
CA GLY A 331 4.54 -0.67 -18.86
C GLY A 331 4.95 0.64 -19.53
N LYS A 332 4.00 1.50 -19.91
CA LYS A 332 4.27 2.81 -20.52
C LYS A 332 4.19 3.92 -19.47
N ILE A 333 4.71 5.08 -19.85
CA ILE A 333 4.47 6.32 -19.08
C ILE A 333 3.20 6.95 -19.63
N GLU A 334 2.21 7.07 -18.77
CA GLU A 334 0.86 7.56 -19.11
C GLU A 334 0.55 8.84 -18.30
N LYS A 335 -0.48 9.58 -18.74
CA LYS A 335 -0.93 10.80 -18.06
C LYS A 335 -2.05 10.51 -17.07
N GLY A 336 -2.10 11.30 -16.00
CA GLY A 336 -3.18 11.30 -15.02
C GLY A 336 -2.88 10.47 -13.77
N TYR A 337 -3.88 10.39 -12.91
CA TYR A 337 -3.79 9.70 -11.62
C TYR A 337 -3.70 8.19 -11.78
N MET A 338 -2.93 7.57 -10.88
CA MET A 338 -2.90 6.13 -10.67
C MET A 338 -2.77 5.86 -9.17
N PHE A 339 -3.48 4.83 -8.69
CA PHE A 339 -3.41 4.36 -7.31
C PHE A 339 -3.28 2.84 -7.30
N THR A 340 -2.67 2.32 -6.25
CA THR A 340 -2.41 0.88 -6.13
C THR A 340 -2.40 0.41 -4.68
N ASP A 341 -2.02 -0.86 -4.48
CA ASP A 341 -1.92 -1.53 -3.18
C ASP A 341 -3.24 -1.55 -2.43
N ASN A 342 -4.25 -2.08 -3.11
CA ASN A 342 -5.58 -2.20 -2.55
C ASN A 342 -6.33 -3.40 -3.10
N GLY A 343 -7.07 -4.09 -2.21
CA GLY A 343 -8.07 -5.10 -2.52
C GLY A 343 -9.47 -4.59 -2.21
N PHE A 344 -10.33 -4.54 -3.23
CA PHE A 344 -11.66 -3.96 -3.03
C PHE A 344 -12.58 -4.85 -2.20
N TRP A 345 -12.36 -6.17 -2.20
CA TRP A 345 -13.09 -7.09 -1.31
C TRP A 345 -12.95 -6.70 0.17
N ASP A 346 -11.78 -6.19 0.58
CA ASP A 346 -11.53 -5.69 1.94
C ASP A 346 -12.12 -4.30 2.17
N THR A 347 -11.96 -3.39 1.21
CA THR A 347 -12.10 -1.95 1.42
C THR A 347 -13.45 -1.37 1.01
N PHE A 348 -14.26 -2.08 0.20
CA PHE A 348 -15.59 -1.57 -0.20
C PHE A 348 -16.56 -1.47 0.97
N ARG A 349 -16.35 -2.27 2.02
CA ARG A 349 -17.27 -2.41 3.16
C ARG A 349 -17.37 -1.13 3.98
N SER A 350 -16.24 -0.43 4.21
CA SER A 350 -16.23 0.78 5.05
C SER A 350 -15.21 1.84 4.64
N VAL A 351 -14.03 1.47 4.11
CA VAL A 351 -12.95 2.43 3.83
C VAL A 351 -13.35 3.39 2.72
N PHE A 352 -13.81 2.91 1.55
CA PHE A 352 -14.27 3.78 0.47
C PHE A 352 -15.53 4.58 0.81
N PRO A 353 -16.54 4.03 1.51
CA PRO A 353 -17.63 4.82 2.06
C PRO A 353 -17.17 5.97 2.98
N LEU A 354 -16.15 5.73 3.83
CA LEU A 354 -15.52 6.76 4.64
C LEU A 354 -14.82 7.83 3.77
N PHE A 355 -14.11 7.42 2.73
CA PHE A 355 -13.46 8.35 1.80
C PHE A 355 -14.46 9.22 1.08
N ASN A 356 -15.60 8.68 0.64
CA ASN A 356 -16.67 9.46 0.04
C ASN A 356 -17.22 10.54 0.98
N LEU A 357 -17.18 10.31 2.29
CA LEU A 357 -17.71 11.20 3.30
C LEU A 357 -16.70 12.28 3.73
N LEU A 358 -15.46 11.87 4.01
CA LEU A 358 -14.45 12.73 4.65
C LEU A 358 -13.34 13.21 3.72
N TYR A 359 -13.09 12.47 2.64
CA TYR A 359 -11.98 12.70 1.71
C TYR A 359 -12.44 12.67 0.25
N PRO A 360 -13.54 13.40 -0.12
CA PRO A 360 -14.15 13.29 -1.43
C PRO A 360 -13.19 13.67 -2.57
N GLU A 361 -12.32 14.67 -2.40
CA GLU A 361 -11.35 15.08 -3.41
C GLU A 361 -10.31 13.98 -3.68
N MET A 362 -9.81 13.33 -2.64
CA MET A 362 -8.89 12.19 -2.78
C MET A 362 -9.60 11.01 -3.44
N ASN A 363 -10.85 10.73 -3.07
CA ASN A 363 -11.60 9.65 -3.70
C ASN A 363 -11.92 9.92 -5.17
N GLN A 364 -12.17 11.17 -5.58
CA GLN A 364 -12.29 11.56 -7.00
C GLN A 364 -11.01 11.24 -7.78
N GLN A 365 -9.84 11.51 -7.21
CA GLN A 365 -8.56 11.16 -7.83
C GLN A 365 -8.41 9.63 -7.96
N MET A 366 -8.82 8.87 -6.94
CA MET A 366 -8.83 7.40 -6.98
C MET A 366 -9.76 6.86 -8.07
N MET A 367 -10.95 7.47 -8.26
CA MET A 367 -11.87 7.10 -9.34
C MET A 367 -11.29 7.42 -10.72
N LYS A 368 -10.60 8.55 -10.90
CA LYS A 368 -9.83 8.84 -12.12
C LYS A 368 -8.70 7.83 -12.36
N GLY A 369 -8.07 7.35 -11.30
CA GLY A 369 -7.10 6.24 -11.36
C GLY A 369 -7.71 4.95 -11.89
N LEU A 370 -8.96 4.61 -11.52
CA LEU A 370 -9.68 3.45 -12.05
C LEU A 370 -10.04 3.62 -13.54
N VAL A 371 -10.40 4.84 -13.97
CA VAL A 371 -10.59 5.13 -15.40
C VAL A 371 -9.32 4.86 -16.19
N ASN A 372 -8.16 5.29 -15.67
CA ASN A 372 -6.88 5.05 -16.32
C ASN A 372 -6.52 3.56 -16.30
N ALA A 373 -6.69 2.86 -15.19
CA ALA A 373 -6.48 1.42 -15.09
C ALA A 373 -7.30 0.63 -16.14
N TYR A 374 -8.57 1.00 -16.33
CA TYR A 374 -9.42 0.41 -17.35
C TYR A 374 -8.94 0.71 -18.77
N LYS A 375 -8.59 1.96 -19.06
CA LYS A 375 -8.07 2.36 -20.39
C LYS A 375 -6.76 1.65 -20.76
N GLU A 376 -5.90 1.42 -19.77
CA GLU A 376 -4.56 0.87 -19.95
C GLU A 376 -4.52 -0.67 -19.98
N SER A 377 -5.39 -1.33 -19.21
CA SER A 377 -5.46 -2.80 -19.15
C SER A 377 -6.65 -3.39 -19.88
N GLY A 378 -7.69 -2.60 -20.15
CA GLY A 378 -8.98 -3.06 -20.63
C GLY A 378 -9.89 -3.67 -19.55
N TRP A 379 -9.49 -3.63 -18.25
CA TRP A 379 -10.21 -4.23 -17.13
C TRP A 379 -10.13 -3.37 -15.87
N LEU A 380 -11.20 -3.37 -15.04
CA LEU A 380 -11.09 -2.85 -13.69
C LEU A 380 -10.30 -3.83 -12.81
N PRO A 381 -9.34 -3.36 -12.01
CA PRO A 381 -8.70 -4.21 -11.01
C PRO A 381 -9.69 -4.57 -9.89
N GLU A 382 -9.54 -5.78 -9.33
CA GLU A 382 -10.22 -6.17 -8.09
C GLU A 382 -9.24 -6.24 -6.91
N TRP A 383 -7.99 -6.60 -7.21
CA TRP A 383 -6.82 -6.46 -6.37
C TRP A 383 -5.65 -5.93 -7.20
N ALA A 384 -5.00 -4.88 -6.74
CA ALA A 384 -3.84 -4.27 -7.40
C ALA A 384 -2.65 -4.18 -6.45
N SER A 385 -1.43 -4.60 -6.93
CA SER A 385 -0.17 -4.43 -6.21
C SER A 385 1.04 -4.77 -7.13
N PRO A 386 1.60 -3.80 -7.89
CA PRO A 386 0.96 -2.54 -8.26
C PRO A 386 -0.11 -2.68 -9.35
N GLY A 387 -0.02 -3.65 -10.28
CA GLY A 387 -1.05 -4.00 -11.26
C GLY A 387 -1.93 -5.16 -10.78
N HIS A 388 -2.61 -5.81 -11.71
CA HIS A 388 -3.55 -6.89 -11.38
C HIS A 388 -2.89 -8.03 -10.59
N ARG A 389 -3.52 -8.42 -9.48
CA ARG A 389 -3.14 -9.59 -8.67
C ARG A 389 -4.29 -10.58 -8.61
N ASP A 390 -3.96 -11.87 -8.69
CA ASP A 390 -4.94 -12.94 -8.54
C ASP A 390 -5.20 -13.22 -7.05
N CYS A 391 -6.06 -12.41 -6.46
CA CYS A 391 -6.35 -12.46 -5.03
C CYS A 391 -7.81 -12.09 -4.77
N MET A 392 -8.44 -12.77 -3.82
CA MET A 392 -9.82 -12.61 -3.36
C MET A 392 -10.87 -12.80 -4.46
N ILE A 393 -12.12 -12.64 -4.12
CA ILE A 393 -13.28 -12.88 -4.97
C ILE A 393 -14.11 -11.61 -5.16
N GLY A 394 -15.11 -11.70 -6.04
CA GLY A 394 -16.07 -10.63 -6.27
C GLY A 394 -15.63 -9.65 -7.36
N SER A 395 -16.54 -8.80 -7.77
CA SER A 395 -16.29 -7.65 -8.63
C SER A 395 -16.63 -6.36 -7.86
N ASN A 396 -15.90 -6.18 -6.75
CA ASN A 396 -16.21 -5.17 -5.73
C ASN A 396 -15.79 -3.75 -6.14
N SER A 397 -15.01 -3.61 -7.23
CA SER A 397 -14.82 -2.34 -7.92
C SER A 397 -16.16 -1.68 -8.28
N ALA A 398 -17.17 -2.48 -8.64
CA ALA A 398 -18.52 -1.98 -8.93
C ALA A 398 -19.17 -1.28 -7.72
N SER A 399 -18.95 -1.79 -6.52
CA SER A 399 -19.49 -1.21 -5.29
C SER A 399 -18.91 0.17 -5.00
N ILE A 400 -17.58 0.31 -5.03
CA ILE A 400 -16.92 1.58 -4.72
C ILE A 400 -17.20 2.66 -5.77
N ILE A 401 -17.29 2.27 -7.06
CA ILE A 401 -17.62 3.18 -8.16
C ILE A 401 -19.07 3.67 -8.03
N ALA A 402 -20.01 2.74 -7.82
CA ALA A 402 -21.42 3.11 -7.69
C ALA A 402 -21.67 4.02 -6.47
N ASP A 403 -21.05 3.71 -5.32
CA ASP A 403 -21.16 4.53 -4.11
C ASP A 403 -20.59 5.94 -4.33
N ALA A 404 -19.42 6.05 -4.97
CA ALA A 404 -18.81 7.34 -5.30
C ALA A 404 -19.68 8.16 -6.26
N TYR A 405 -20.24 7.52 -7.31
CA TYR A 405 -21.10 8.21 -8.25
C TYR A 405 -22.42 8.68 -7.62
N LEU A 406 -23.07 7.83 -6.83
CA LEU A 406 -24.32 8.17 -6.15
C LEU A 406 -24.17 9.34 -5.16
N LYS A 407 -22.98 9.50 -4.57
CA LYS A 407 -22.61 10.60 -3.67
C LYS A 407 -22.07 11.85 -4.38
N GLY A 408 -21.98 11.83 -5.73
CA GLY A 408 -21.54 12.97 -6.53
C GLY A 408 -20.02 13.12 -6.66
N ASN A 409 -19.26 12.08 -6.37
CA ASN A 409 -17.79 12.10 -6.38
C ASN A 409 -17.18 11.57 -7.70
N ILE A 410 -17.97 11.45 -8.78
CA ILE A 410 -17.49 11.08 -10.12
C ILE A 410 -18.12 12.03 -11.15
N GLU A 411 -17.29 12.59 -12.02
CA GLU A 411 -17.71 13.42 -13.15
C GLU A 411 -18.48 12.58 -14.20
N ALA A 412 -19.42 13.20 -14.93
CA ALA A 412 -20.28 12.49 -15.87
C ALA A 412 -19.52 11.72 -16.97
N ALA A 413 -18.44 12.29 -17.51
CA ALA A 413 -17.62 11.63 -18.53
C ALA A 413 -16.91 10.39 -18.00
N ASP A 414 -16.37 10.45 -16.78
CA ASP A 414 -15.72 9.32 -16.12
C ASP A 414 -16.75 8.24 -15.73
N ALA A 415 -17.96 8.65 -15.34
CA ALA A 415 -19.06 7.74 -14.99
C ALA A 415 -19.48 6.84 -16.16
N GLU A 416 -19.53 7.36 -17.40
CA GLU A 416 -19.83 6.56 -18.59
C GLU A 416 -18.77 5.47 -18.81
N ILE A 417 -17.48 5.82 -18.70
CA ILE A 417 -16.37 4.89 -18.88
C ILE A 417 -16.39 3.83 -17.77
N LEU A 418 -16.61 4.25 -16.52
CA LEU A 418 -16.65 3.33 -15.39
C LEU A 418 -17.85 2.39 -15.43
N LEU A 419 -19.02 2.85 -15.87
CA LEU A 419 -20.16 1.97 -16.08
C LEU A 419 -19.87 0.93 -17.17
N GLU A 420 -19.29 1.33 -18.31
CA GLU A 420 -18.85 0.41 -19.36
C GLU A 420 -17.88 -0.65 -18.79
N ALA A 421 -16.90 -0.21 -18.01
CA ALA A 421 -15.92 -1.10 -17.37
C ALA A 421 -16.58 -2.09 -16.39
N MET A 422 -17.54 -1.63 -15.57
CA MET A 422 -18.31 -2.49 -14.66
C MET A 422 -19.12 -3.53 -15.43
N LEU A 423 -19.77 -3.14 -16.52
CA LEU A 423 -20.54 -4.05 -17.39
C LEU A 423 -19.62 -5.08 -18.04
N LYS A 424 -18.42 -4.68 -18.49
CA LYS A 424 -17.42 -5.61 -19.02
C LYS A 424 -16.99 -6.64 -17.98
N ASN A 425 -16.59 -6.19 -16.77
CA ASN A 425 -16.22 -7.10 -15.68
C ASN A 425 -17.37 -8.05 -15.30
N ALA A 426 -18.63 -7.63 -15.46
CA ALA A 426 -19.81 -8.42 -15.12
C ALA A 426 -20.20 -9.46 -16.18
N THR A 427 -19.79 -9.29 -17.44
CA THR A 427 -20.32 -10.07 -18.55
C THR A 427 -19.27 -10.83 -19.37
N GLN A 428 -18.01 -10.37 -19.38
CA GLN A 428 -16.97 -10.93 -20.23
C GLN A 428 -16.01 -11.82 -19.44
N ASN A 429 -15.48 -12.83 -20.11
CA ASN A 429 -14.52 -13.79 -19.56
C ASN A 429 -13.21 -13.85 -20.37
N GLU A 430 -13.28 -13.53 -21.67
CA GLU A 430 -12.14 -13.59 -22.57
C GLU A 430 -11.17 -12.42 -22.35
N GLY A 431 -9.87 -12.73 -22.34
CA GLY A 431 -8.81 -11.72 -22.20
C GLY A 431 -8.61 -11.16 -20.77
N ARG A 432 -9.15 -11.84 -19.75
CA ARG A 432 -8.87 -11.45 -18.35
C ARG A 432 -7.38 -11.59 -18.02
N PRO A 433 -6.77 -10.59 -17.38
CA PRO A 433 -5.35 -10.65 -17.02
C PRO A 433 -5.06 -11.70 -15.93
N VAL A 434 -5.98 -11.87 -14.98
CA VAL A 434 -5.92 -12.87 -13.89
C VAL A 434 -7.32 -13.37 -13.58
N LYS A 435 -7.47 -14.50 -12.88
CA LYS A 435 -8.79 -15.13 -12.61
C LYS A 435 -9.72 -14.27 -11.76
N SER A 436 -9.18 -13.52 -10.80
CA SER A 436 -9.97 -12.67 -9.91
C SER A 436 -10.48 -11.39 -10.56
N VAL A 437 -9.96 -11.00 -11.74
CA VAL A 437 -10.48 -9.87 -12.51
C VAL A 437 -11.72 -10.31 -13.30
N GLY A 438 -12.75 -9.47 -13.33
CA GLY A 438 -14.04 -9.86 -13.85
C GLY A 438 -14.77 -10.81 -12.91
N ARG A 439 -15.42 -11.84 -13.46
CA ARG A 439 -16.20 -12.81 -12.67
C ARG A 439 -15.84 -14.23 -13.05
N GLU A 440 -15.08 -14.94 -12.22
CA GLU A 440 -14.84 -16.34 -12.45
C GLU A 440 -16.14 -17.14 -12.37
N GLY A 441 -16.42 -17.97 -13.41
CA GLY A 441 -17.68 -18.68 -13.53
C GLY A 441 -18.84 -17.82 -14.07
N VAL A 442 -18.55 -16.68 -14.72
CA VAL A 442 -19.56 -15.77 -15.26
C VAL A 442 -20.54 -16.45 -16.23
N ASP A 443 -20.09 -17.43 -17.02
CA ASP A 443 -20.96 -18.17 -17.94
C ASP A 443 -22.03 -18.98 -17.21
N TYR A 444 -21.67 -19.59 -16.09
CA TYR A 444 -22.62 -20.27 -15.21
C TYR A 444 -23.53 -19.28 -14.49
N TYR A 445 -22.94 -18.21 -13.97
CA TYR A 445 -23.72 -17.17 -13.29
C TYR A 445 -24.76 -16.54 -14.23
N ASN A 446 -24.42 -16.33 -15.50
CA ASN A 446 -25.35 -15.77 -16.49
C ASN A 446 -26.41 -16.78 -16.96
N SER A 447 -26.05 -18.05 -17.13
CA SER A 447 -26.98 -19.08 -17.64
C SER A 447 -27.85 -19.72 -16.55
N LEU A 448 -27.30 -19.99 -15.36
CA LEU A 448 -28.00 -20.69 -14.28
C LEU A 448 -28.47 -19.75 -13.16
N GLY A 449 -27.90 -18.53 -13.11
CA GLY A 449 -28.14 -17.57 -12.03
C GLY A 449 -27.33 -17.84 -10.76
N TYR A 450 -26.31 -18.70 -10.80
CA TYR A 450 -25.36 -18.97 -9.73
C TYR A 450 -24.12 -19.67 -10.29
N VAL A 451 -23.03 -19.68 -9.52
CA VAL A 451 -21.82 -20.45 -9.82
C VAL A 451 -21.98 -21.83 -9.18
N PRO A 452 -21.97 -22.94 -9.97
CA PRO A 452 -22.21 -24.27 -9.44
C PRO A 452 -21.09 -24.79 -8.54
N TYR A 453 -21.46 -25.63 -7.58
CA TYR A 453 -20.51 -26.24 -6.63
C TYR A 453 -19.63 -27.33 -7.30
N ASP A 454 -20.17 -28.07 -8.27
CA ASP A 454 -19.55 -29.22 -8.91
C ASP A 454 -18.71 -28.91 -10.17
N VAL A 455 -18.28 -27.65 -10.36
CA VAL A 455 -17.54 -27.20 -11.56
C VAL A 455 -16.07 -26.82 -11.29
N LYS A 456 -15.54 -27.20 -10.13
CA LYS A 456 -14.15 -26.90 -9.69
C LYS A 456 -13.80 -25.41 -9.62
N ILE A 457 -14.80 -24.57 -9.31
CA ILE A 457 -14.61 -23.18 -8.96
C ILE A 457 -14.83 -23.07 -7.46
N ASN A 458 -13.76 -22.74 -6.73
CA ASN A 458 -13.82 -22.55 -5.28
C ASN A 458 -14.67 -21.35 -4.92
N GLU A 459 -15.16 -21.31 -3.67
CA GLU A 459 -15.90 -20.15 -3.13
C GLU A 459 -17.15 -19.80 -3.96
N ASN A 460 -17.76 -20.79 -4.59
CA ASN A 460 -18.83 -20.62 -5.58
C ASN A 460 -20.08 -19.94 -4.99
N VAL A 461 -20.45 -20.22 -3.74
CA VAL A 461 -21.54 -19.53 -3.06
C VAL A 461 -21.15 -18.08 -2.77
N ALA A 462 -19.98 -17.85 -2.19
CA ALA A 462 -19.50 -16.51 -1.89
C ALA A 462 -19.41 -15.67 -3.18
N ARG A 463 -18.89 -16.22 -4.29
CA ARG A 463 -18.89 -15.56 -5.60
C ARG A 463 -20.30 -15.21 -6.08
N THR A 464 -21.24 -16.10 -5.94
CA THR A 464 -22.65 -15.85 -6.32
C THR A 464 -23.24 -14.69 -5.52
N LEU A 465 -22.98 -14.63 -4.21
CA LEU A 465 -23.46 -13.57 -3.33
C LEU A 465 -22.81 -12.22 -3.69
N GLU A 466 -21.49 -12.18 -3.86
CA GLU A 466 -20.73 -10.98 -4.22
C GLU A 466 -21.18 -10.44 -5.61
N TYR A 467 -21.38 -11.33 -6.59
CA TYR A 467 -21.85 -10.92 -7.92
C TYR A 467 -23.27 -10.35 -7.89
N ALA A 468 -24.16 -10.93 -7.08
CA ALA A 468 -25.50 -10.40 -6.91
C ALA A 468 -25.50 -9.02 -6.25
N TYR A 469 -24.61 -8.78 -5.29
CA TYR A 469 -24.43 -7.46 -4.70
C TYR A 469 -23.83 -6.45 -5.69
N ALA A 470 -22.81 -6.85 -6.45
CA ALA A 470 -22.25 -6.01 -7.51
C ALA A 470 -23.30 -5.68 -8.59
N ASP A 471 -24.18 -6.61 -8.93
CA ASP A 471 -25.30 -6.35 -9.84
C ASP A 471 -26.25 -5.27 -9.30
N TYR A 472 -26.54 -5.30 -8.00
CA TYR A 472 -27.31 -4.23 -7.36
C TYR A 472 -26.61 -2.87 -7.47
N CYS A 473 -25.30 -2.82 -7.28
CA CYS A 473 -24.51 -1.60 -7.40
C CYS A 473 -24.55 -1.05 -8.85
N ILE A 474 -24.40 -1.93 -9.85
CA ILE A 474 -24.53 -1.56 -11.27
C ILE A 474 -25.94 -1.00 -11.55
N ALA A 475 -26.99 -1.67 -11.05
CA ALA A 475 -28.36 -1.22 -11.23
C ALA A 475 -28.59 0.18 -10.68
N ARG A 476 -28.11 0.45 -9.46
CA ARG A 476 -28.25 1.77 -8.81
C ARG A 476 -27.52 2.88 -9.55
N MET A 477 -26.33 2.60 -10.06
CA MET A 477 -25.59 3.56 -10.87
C MET A 477 -26.29 3.83 -12.20
N ALA A 478 -26.70 2.76 -12.92
CA ALA A 478 -27.42 2.87 -14.19
C ALA A 478 -28.74 3.62 -14.05
N GLU A 479 -29.51 3.37 -12.99
CA GLU A 479 -30.76 4.09 -12.68
C GLU A 479 -30.50 5.60 -12.53
N LYS A 480 -29.48 5.98 -11.74
CA LYS A 480 -29.10 7.38 -11.53
C LYS A 480 -28.60 8.06 -12.81
N MET A 481 -28.01 7.28 -13.74
CA MET A 481 -27.59 7.75 -15.07
C MET A 481 -28.75 7.79 -16.10
N GLY A 482 -29.96 7.39 -15.73
CA GLY A 482 -31.11 7.32 -16.65
C GLY A 482 -31.06 6.14 -17.62
N LYS A 483 -30.23 5.12 -17.40
CA LYS A 483 -30.10 3.93 -18.26
C LYS A 483 -31.07 2.84 -17.80
N ALA A 484 -32.36 3.05 -18.02
CA ALA A 484 -33.46 2.27 -17.46
C ALA A 484 -33.39 0.76 -17.76
N GLU A 485 -33.02 0.38 -18.99
CA GLU A 485 -32.96 -1.04 -19.38
C GLU A 485 -31.83 -1.77 -18.65
N ILE A 486 -30.66 -1.15 -18.53
CA ILE A 486 -29.54 -1.70 -17.76
C ILE A 486 -29.94 -1.82 -16.29
N ALA A 487 -30.52 -0.78 -15.72
CA ALA A 487 -30.97 -0.79 -14.33
C ALA A 487 -31.96 -1.94 -14.08
N LYS A 488 -32.98 -2.09 -14.91
CA LYS A 488 -33.97 -3.17 -14.79
C LYS A 488 -33.32 -4.55 -14.86
N GLN A 489 -32.46 -4.79 -15.84
CA GLN A 489 -31.75 -6.06 -15.99
C GLN A 489 -30.96 -6.41 -14.74
N TYR A 490 -30.14 -5.47 -14.24
CA TYR A 490 -29.25 -5.73 -13.11
C TYR A 490 -29.99 -5.78 -11.76
N TYR A 491 -31.12 -5.09 -11.60
CA TYR A 491 -32.02 -5.30 -10.46
C TYR A 491 -32.58 -6.73 -10.42
N GLU A 492 -32.94 -7.32 -11.55
CA GLU A 492 -33.37 -8.71 -11.59
C GLU A 492 -32.20 -9.65 -11.27
N GLN A 493 -31.00 -9.40 -11.81
CA GLN A 493 -29.82 -10.22 -11.53
C GLN A 493 -29.39 -10.13 -10.07
N SER A 494 -29.56 -8.99 -9.42
CA SER A 494 -29.22 -8.81 -8.01
C SER A 494 -29.98 -9.75 -7.06
N LYS A 495 -31.11 -10.32 -7.51
CA LYS A 495 -31.90 -11.29 -6.73
C LYS A 495 -31.36 -12.71 -6.80
N ARG A 496 -30.31 -12.97 -7.59
CA ARG A 496 -29.73 -14.29 -7.84
C ARG A 496 -29.14 -14.94 -6.59
N TYR A 497 -28.81 -14.17 -5.55
CA TYR A 497 -28.41 -14.70 -4.25
C TYR A 497 -29.42 -15.72 -3.69
N LYS A 498 -30.71 -15.58 -4.02
CA LYS A 498 -31.79 -16.51 -3.60
C LYS A 498 -31.61 -17.91 -4.17
N ASN A 499 -30.89 -18.06 -5.29
CA ASN A 499 -30.70 -19.36 -5.95
C ASN A 499 -29.80 -20.31 -5.15
N VAL A 500 -28.98 -19.79 -4.26
CA VAL A 500 -28.10 -20.58 -3.36
C VAL A 500 -28.61 -20.63 -1.93
N PHE A 501 -29.78 -20.04 -1.64
CA PHE A 501 -30.45 -20.19 -0.36
C PHE A 501 -31.20 -21.53 -0.31
N ASP A 502 -30.86 -22.36 0.65
CA ASP A 502 -31.53 -23.63 0.92
C ASP A 502 -32.65 -23.44 1.94
N PRO A 503 -33.95 -23.52 1.54
CA PRO A 503 -35.06 -23.30 2.45
C PRO A 503 -35.21 -24.39 3.51
N GLU A 504 -34.66 -25.59 3.30
CA GLU A 504 -34.71 -26.69 4.26
C GLU A 504 -33.76 -26.45 5.43
N THR A 505 -32.50 -26.13 5.14
CA THR A 505 -31.50 -25.87 6.16
C THR A 505 -31.49 -24.41 6.65
N LYS A 506 -32.08 -23.48 5.87
CA LYS A 506 -32.07 -22.02 6.08
C LYS A 506 -30.67 -21.39 5.98
N TRP A 507 -29.76 -22.05 5.29
CA TRP A 507 -28.40 -21.58 5.02
C TRP A 507 -28.19 -21.26 3.54
N MET A 508 -27.22 -20.39 3.24
CA MET A 508 -26.64 -20.35 1.92
C MET A 508 -25.81 -21.62 1.72
N ARG A 509 -25.96 -22.31 0.61
CA ARG A 509 -25.39 -23.64 0.41
C ARG A 509 -24.96 -23.86 -1.03
N GLY A 510 -23.87 -24.59 -1.25
CA GLY A 510 -23.42 -24.99 -2.56
C GLY A 510 -24.53 -25.68 -3.35
N LYS A 511 -24.67 -25.34 -4.63
CA LYS A 511 -25.69 -25.91 -5.52
C LYS A 511 -25.04 -26.43 -6.80
N ASN A 512 -25.30 -27.67 -7.13
CA ASN A 512 -24.75 -28.34 -8.32
C ASN A 512 -25.43 -27.86 -9.61
N LYS A 513 -24.81 -28.16 -10.76
CA LYS A 513 -25.39 -27.84 -12.08
C LYS A 513 -26.80 -28.42 -12.30
N ASP A 514 -27.09 -29.58 -11.69
CA ASP A 514 -28.41 -30.22 -11.75
C ASP A 514 -29.47 -29.60 -10.82
N GLY A 515 -29.10 -28.53 -10.12
CA GLY A 515 -29.98 -27.81 -9.20
C GLY A 515 -30.08 -28.39 -7.80
N LYS A 516 -29.41 -29.53 -7.50
CA LYS A 516 -29.40 -30.12 -6.15
C LYS A 516 -28.37 -29.40 -5.26
N PHE A 517 -28.71 -29.25 -3.98
CA PHE A 517 -27.77 -28.69 -3.02
C PHE A 517 -26.66 -29.71 -2.67
N GLN A 518 -25.49 -29.16 -2.37
CA GLN A 518 -24.31 -29.90 -1.90
C GLN A 518 -24.67 -30.83 -0.73
N SER A 519 -24.19 -32.06 -0.79
CA SER A 519 -24.35 -33.03 0.29
C SER A 519 -23.09 -33.93 0.35
N PRO A 520 -22.48 -34.16 1.53
CA PRO A 520 -22.85 -33.59 2.84
C PRO A 520 -22.59 -32.07 2.93
N PHE A 521 -23.25 -31.41 3.86
CA PHE A 521 -23.09 -29.98 4.13
C PHE A 521 -22.73 -29.75 5.60
N ASN A 522 -21.67 -29.00 5.85
CA ASN A 522 -21.26 -28.55 7.17
C ASN A 522 -21.16 -27.01 7.19
N PRO A 523 -22.10 -26.31 7.86
CA PRO A 523 -22.09 -24.85 7.91
C PRO A 523 -20.94 -24.24 8.72
N LEU A 524 -20.19 -25.06 9.46
CA LEU A 524 -19.05 -24.62 10.28
C LEU A 524 -17.70 -24.92 9.60
N LYS A 525 -17.72 -25.42 8.36
CA LYS A 525 -16.49 -25.72 7.62
C LYS A 525 -15.84 -24.43 7.14
N TRP A 526 -14.53 -24.32 7.34
CA TRP A 526 -13.73 -23.24 6.75
C TRP A 526 -13.50 -23.46 5.25
N GLY A 527 -13.69 -22.43 4.43
CA GLY A 527 -13.43 -22.45 2.99
C GLY A 527 -14.50 -23.21 2.18
N ASP A 528 -14.08 -23.90 1.10
CA ASP A 528 -14.90 -24.67 0.16
C ASP A 528 -15.83 -23.78 -0.70
N ALA A 529 -17.14 -23.75 -0.41
CA ALA A 529 -18.11 -22.92 -1.12
C ALA A 529 -18.06 -21.44 -0.72
N PHE A 530 -17.36 -21.12 0.37
CA PHE A 530 -17.27 -19.79 0.96
C PHE A 530 -15.83 -19.31 1.06
N THR A 531 -15.65 -18.00 1.21
CA THR A 531 -14.36 -17.41 1.52
C THR A 531 -14.15 -17.44 3.02
N GLU A 532 -13.11 -18.15 3.48
CA GLU A 532 -12.68 -18.28 4.88
C GLU A 532 -13.69 -18.96 5.82
N GLY A 533 -14.98 -18.75 5.71
CA GLY A 533 -16.00 -19.38 6.53
C GLY A 533 -17.40 -19.23 5.95
N ASN A 534 -18.32 -20.03 6.46
CA ASN A 534 -19.72 -20.01 6.05
C ASN A 534 -20.50 -18.92 6.78
#